data_5cb896507d66da2bb329052e2aa79f2a
#
_entry.id   5cb896507d66da2bb329052e2aa79f2a
#
_cell.length_a   1.000
_cell.length_b   1.000
_cell.length_c   1.000
_cell.angle_alpha   90.00
_cell.angle_beta   90.00
_cell.angle_gamma   90.00
#
_symmetry.space_group_name_H-M   'P 1'
#
loop_
_entity.id
_entity.type
_entity.pdbx_description
1 polymer ?
#
loop_
_entity_poly.entity_id
_entity_poly.type
_entity_poly.pdbx_seq_one_letter_code
_entity_poly.pdbx_strand_id
1 'polypeptide(L)'
;PRYTYGLNIAMQYKGFDLSMLIQGVGKVNAIYTGDAVWALYNAGKMQRWHMDYWTPQNPGASYPRLIADSSHNNFQNSSFWVYDASYVRLKNAQLGYTLPERLTRKIWIQKLRLYVSGDNLLTFDHMPKGWDPETRSGDAEIYPIASTYTFGVQITF
;
A
#
# COMPACT_ATOMS: atom_id res chain seq x y z
N PRO A 1 4.07 3.11 -15.84
CA PRO A 1 2.65 3.48 -15.82
C PRO A 1 2.29 4.33 -17.03
N ARG A 2 1.08 4.16 -17.55
CA ARG A 2 0.59 5.03 -18.63
C ARG A 2 0.13 6.38 -18.11
N TYR A 3 -0.43 6.41 -16.90
CA TYR A 3 -0.89 7.64 -16.27
C TYR A 3 -0.79 7.54 -14.75
N THR A 4 -0.57 8.68 -14.15
CA THR A 4 -0.68 8.90 -12.71
C THR A 4 -1.68 10.00 -12.46
N TYR A 5 -2.38 9.95 -11.34
CA TYR A 5 -3.36 10.95 -10.95
C TYR A 5 -3.29 11.20 -9.45
N GLY A 6 -3.65 12.42 -9.08
CA GLY A 6 -3.73 12.83 -7.69
C GLY A 6 -4.94 13.74 -7.49
N LEU A 7 -5.62 13.56 -6.36
CA LEU A 7 -6.75 14.38 -5.95
C LEU A 7 -6.48 14.90 -4.54
N ASN A 8 -6.42 16.23 -4.41
CA ASN A 8 -6.37 16.91 -3.13
C ASN A 8 -7.77 17.42 -2.78
N ILE A 9 -8.23 17.08 -1.59
CA ILE A 9 -9.50 17.56 -1.03
C ILE A 9 -9.17 18.34 0.24
N ALA A 10 -9.67 19.57 0.35
CA ALA A 10 -9.57 20.38 1.56
C ALA A 10 -10.93 21.01 1.86
N MET A 11 -11.38 20.87 3.11
CA MET A 11 -12.67 21.40 3.58
C MET A 11 -12.50 22.01 4.95
N GLN A 12 -13.25 23.09 5.22
CA GLN A 12 -13.30 23.73 6.53
C GLN A 12 -14.75 24.03 6.89
N TYR A 13 -15.12 23.69 8.13
CA TYR A 13 -16.45 23.97 8.63
C TYR A 13 -16.49 24.08 10.15
N LYS A 14 -16.92 25.22 10.68
CA LYS A 14 -17.13 25.47 12.12
C LYS A 14 -15.98 25.04 13.02
N GLY A 15 -14.77 25.36 12.65
CA GLY A 15 -13.55 25.04 13.40
C GLY A 15 -12.96 23.66 13.04
N PHE A 16 -13.66 22.80 12.33
CA PHE A 16 -13.10 21.59 11.76
C PHE A 16 -12.39 21.90 10.43
N ASP A 17 -11.29 21.25 10.21
CA ASP A 17 -10.59 21.21 8.92
C ASP A 17 -10.28 19.76 8.55
N LEU A 18 -10.50 19.42 7.30
CA LEU A 18 -10.18 18.11 6.73
C LEU A 18 -9.34 18.31 5.49
N SER A 19 -8.25 17.58 5.39
CA SER A 19 -7.45 17.48 4.17
C SER A 19 -7.19 16.03 3.84
N MET A 20 -7.25 15.69 2.54
CA MET A 20 -6.98 14.34 2.04
C MET A 20 -6.19 14.43 0.74
N LEU A 21 -5.23 13.53 0.59
CA LEU A 21 -4.50 13.29 -0.66
C LEU A 21 -4.76 11.85 -1.10
N ILE A 22 -5.41 11.71 -2.25
CA ILE A 22 -5.59 10.44 -2.93
C ILE A 22 -4.67 10.42 -4.13
N GLN A 23 -3.91 9.35 -4.30
CA GLN A 23 -3.01 9.15 -5.42
C GLN A 23 -3.29 7.81 -6.08
N GLY A 24 -3.15 7.75 -7.38
CA GLY A 24 -3.31 6.52 -8.12
C GLY A 24 -2.42 6.43 -9.34
N VAL A 25 -2.19 5.20 -9.77
CA VAL A 25 -1.43 4.85 -10.95
C VAL A 25 -2.21 3.84 -11.74
N GLY A 26 -2.34 4.09 -13.03
CA GLY A 26 -3.08 3.19 -13.92
C GLY A 26 -2.26 2.66 -15.07
N LYS A 27 -2.66 1.48 -15.56
CA LYS A 27 -2.00 0.72 -16.62
C LYS A 27 -0.51 0.55 -16.37
N VAL A 28 -0.17 -0.10 -15.28
CA VAL A 28 1.18 -0.49 -14.93
C VAL A 28 1.22 -1.97 -14.61
N ASN A 29 2.18 -2.66 -15.20
CA ASN A 29 2.48 -4.06 -14.90
C ASN A 29 3.78 -4.13 -14.11
N ALA A 30 3.84 -5.11 -13.21
CA ALA A 30 5.04 -5.49 -12.48
C ALA A 30 5.35 -6.96 -12.74
N ILE A 31 6.62 -7.28 -12.92
CA ILE A 31 7.11 -8.66 -12.97
C ILE A 31 7.81 -8.92 -11.64
N TYR A 32 7.40 -9.99 -10.98
CA TYR A 32 8.05 -10.47 -9.78
C TYR A 32 8.69 -11.83 -10.03
N THR A 33 9.89 -12.01 -9.53
CA THR A 33 10.72 -13.21 -9.72
C THR A 33 11.56 -13.44 -8.46
N GLY A 34 12.20 -14.61 -8.37
CA GLY A 34 13.15 -14.88 -7.30
C GLY A 34 12.56 -15.57 -6.07
N ASP A 35 13.35 -15.60 -5.00
CA ASP A 35 13.16 -16.48 -3.85
C ASP A 35 11.85 -16.24 -3.09
N ALA A 36 11.37 -15.00 -3.04
CA ALA A 36 10.11 -14.69 -2.36
C ALA A 36 8.86 -15.04 -3.21
N VAL A 37 9.01 -15.14 -4.53
CA VAL A 37 7.90 -15.33 -5.47
C VAL A 37 7.79 -16.76 -5.93
N TRP A 38 8.91 -17.41 -6.22
CA TRP A 38 8.98 -18.77 -6.74
C TRP A 38 9.11 -19.78 -5.58
N ALA A 39 8.11 -20.63 -5.43
CA ALA A 39 8.12 -21.64 -4.38
C ALA A 39 9.30 -22.60 -4.54
N LEU A 40 10.06 -22.84 -3.47
CA LEU A 40 11.20 -23.75 -3.40
C LEU A 40 12.40 -23.39 -4.30
N TYR A 41 12.40 -22.22 -4.93
CA TYR A 41 13.53 -21.73 -5.72
C TYR A 41 14.76 -21.51 -4.82
N ASN A 42 15.97 -21.81 -5.29
CA ASN A 42 17.22 -21.69 -4.55
C ASN A 42 17.19 -22.30 -3.13
N ALA A 43 16.56 -23.46 -2.97
CA ALA A 43 16.32 -24.07 -1.66
C ALA A 43 15.49 -23.18 -0.70
N GLY A 44 14.75 -22.24 -1.25
CA GLY A 44 13.87 -21.33 -0.52
C GLY A 44 12.63 -22.02 0.04
N LYS A 45 11.80 -21.26 0.72
CA LYS A 45 10.59 -21.73 1.39
C LYS A 45 9.36 -21.48 0.53
N MET A 46 8.27 -22.22 0.84
CA MET A 46 6.94 -21.87 0.37
C MET A 46 6.36 -20.74 1.20
N GLN A 47 5.64 -19.87 0.53
CA GLN A 47 4.80 -18.85 1.15
C GLN A 47 3.34 -19.33 1.20
N ARG A 48 2.52 -18.70 2.05
CA ARG A 48 1.12 -19.12 2.22
C ARG A 48 0.30 -19.06 0.92
N TRP A 49 0.60 -18.10 0.04
CA TRP A 49 -0.10 -17.97 -1.26
C TRP A 49 0.28 -19.05 -2.27
N HIS A 50 1.39 -19.79 -2.08
CA HIS A 50 1.77 -20.92 -2.91
C HIS A 50 0.98 -22.20 -2.60
N MET A 51 0.12 -22.19 -1.57
CA MET A 51 -0.64 -23.41 -1.17
C MET A 51 -1.64 -23.88 -2.23
N ASP A 52 -2.10 -22.97 -3.09
CA ASP A 52 -2.93 -23.32 -4.26
C ASP A 52 -2.04 -23.63 -5.47
N TYR A 53 -1.24 -24.70 -5.36
CA TYR A 53 -0.36 -25.16 -6.43
C TYR A 53 -0.98 -26.30 -7.24
N TRP A 54 -0.54 -26.44 -8.47
CA TRP A 54 -1.03 -27.44 -9.39
C TRP A 54 -0.68 -28.86 -8.95
N THR A 55 -1.70 -29.72 -8.96
CA THR A 55 -1.59 -31.19 -8.83
C THR A 55 -2.57 -31.84 -9.81
N PRO A 56 -2.46 -33.15 -10.10
CA PRO A 56 -3.47 -33.87 -10.90
C PRO A 56 -4.88 -33.76 -10.32
N GLN A 57 -5.01 -33.58 -9.02
CA GLN A 57 -6.28 -33.43 -8.31
C GLN A 57 -6.75 -31.97 -8.24
N ASN A 58 -5.87 -30.99 -8.52
CA ASN A 58 -6.16 -29.57 -8.57
C ASN A 58 -5.60 -28.94 -9.86
N PRO A 59 -6.15 -29.28 -11.04
CA PRO A 59 -5.63 -28.79 -12.32
C PRO A 59 -5.91 -27.31 -12.57
N GLY A 60 -6.83 -26.69 -11.84
CA GLY A 60 -7.18 -25.27 -11.92
C GLY A 60 -6.45 -24.36 -10.93
N ALA A 61 -5.38 -24.82 -10.32
CA ALA A 61 -4.61 -24.07 -9.34
C ALA A 61 -4.04 -22.74 -9.87
N SER A 62 -3.91 -21.78 -8.98
CA SER A 62 -3.35 -20.45 -9.29
C SER A 62 -1.84 -20.44 -9.46
N TYR A 63 -1.13 -21.47 -8.97
CA TYR A 63 0.34 -21.57 -9.04
C TYR A 63 0.78 -22.87 -9.73
N PRO A 64 1.98 -22.87 -10.35
CA PRO A 64 2.52 -24.05 -10.99
C PRO A 64 2.80 -25.18 -9.99
N ARG A 65 3.05 -26.37 -10.54
CA ARG A 65 3.53 -27.51 -9.76
C ARG A 65 4.78 -27.16 -8.96
N LEU A 66 4.83 -27.61 -7.71
CA LEU A 66 6.02 -27.44 -6.86
C LEU A 66 7.18 -28.28 -7.36
N ILE A 67 8.33 -27.65 -7.55
CA ILE A 67 9.58 -28.26 -8.02
C ILE A 67 10.74 -27.60 -7.27
N ALA A 68 11.66 -28.42 -6.77
CA ALA A 68 12.84 -27.93 -6.06
C ALA A 68 14.07 -27.71 -6.98
N ASP A 69 13.94 -28.00 -8.28
CA ASP A 69 15.00 -27.78 -9.26
C ASP A 69 14.94 -26.33 -9.80
N SER A 70 15.89 -25.50 -9.40
CA SER A 70 15.97 -24.09 -9.79
C SER A 70 16.19 -23.86 -11.30
N SER A 71 16.54 -24.89 -12.05
CA SER A 71 16.71 -24.80 -13.52
C SER A 71 15.40 -25.06 -14.28
N HIS A 72 14.31 -25.37 -13.58
CA HIS A 72 13.04 -25.72 -14.21
C HIS A 72 12.37 -24.51 -14.89
N ASN A 73 11.59 -24.78 -15.95
CA ASN A 73 10.85 -23.76 -16.70
C ASN A 73 9.86 -22.92 -15.87
N ASN A 74 9.42 -23.39 -14.73
CA ASN A 74 8.55 -22.61 -13.83
C ASN A 74 9.24 -21.35 -13.29
N PHE A 75 10.58 -21.32 -13.32
CA PHE A 75 11.42 -20.24 -12.82
C PHE A 75 11.98 -19.36 -13.95
N GLN A 76 11.20 -19.19 -15.00
CA GLN A 76 11.52 -18.33 -16.13
C GLN A 76 10.64 -17.07 -16.13
N ASN A 77 11.21 -15.96 -16.58
CA ASN A 77 10.44 -14.74 -16.82
C ASN A 77 9.36 -15.04 -17.89
N SER A 78 8.12 -14.90 -17.51
CA SER A 78 6.98 -15.15 -18.39
C SER A 78 5.81 -14.24 -18.05
N SER A 79 4.82 -14.17 -18.94
CA SER A 79 3.58 -13.45 -18.69
C SER A 79 2.80 -13.96 -17.48
N PHE A 80 3.05 -15.19 -17.05
CA PHE A 80 2.44 -15.76 -15.83
C PHE A 80 2.82 -14.97 -14.57
N TRP A 81 4.03 -14.42 -14.51
CA TRP A 81 4.55 -13.66 -13.38
C TRP A 81 4.37 -12.14 -13.52
N VAL A 82 3.54 -11.73 -14.48
CA VAL A 82 3.16 -10.32 -14.68
C VAL A 82 1.88 -10.04 -13.91
N TYR A 83 1.95 -9.09 -12.99
CA TYR A 83 0.82 -8.64 -12.18
C TYR A 83 0.38 -7.24 -12.60
N ASP A 84 -0.92 -6.96 -12.49
CA ASP A 84 -1.44 -5.60 -12.61
C ASP A 84 -1.13 -4.84 -11.32
N ALA A 85 -0.16 -3.92 -11.40
CA ALA A 85 0.26 -3.07 -10.28
C ALA A 85 -0.44 -1.70 -10.28
N SER A 86 -1.58 -1.58 -10.97
CA SER A 86 -2.44 -0.40 -10.89
C SER A 86 -3.06 -0.28 -9.49
N TYR A 87 -3.09 0.91 -8.95
CA TYR A 87 -3.62 1.14 -7.61
C TYR A 87 -4.21 2.53 -7.41
N VAL A 88 -5.01 2.66 -6.36
CA VAL A 88 -5.46 3.91 -5.76
C VAL A 88 -5.15 3.86 -4.28
N ARG A 89 -4.52 4.90 -3.76
CA ARG A 89 -4.12 4.98 -2.34
C ARG A 89 -4.55 6.29 -1.71
N LEU A 90 -5.14 6.22 -0.51
CA LEU A 90 -5.27 7.36 0.38
C LEU A 90 -3.92 7.59 1.04
N LYS A 91 -3.13 8.48 0.43
CA LYS A 91 -1.74 8.79 0.83
C LYS A 91 -1.66 9.51 2.15
N ASN A 92 -2.56 10.47 2.35
CA ASN A 92 -2.63 11.24 3.58
C ASN A 92 -4.08 11.63 3.85
N ALA A 93 -4.47 11.62 5.10
CA ALA A 93 -5.70 12.25 5.57
C ALA A 93 -5.44 12.91 6.92
N GLN A 94 -5.90 14.14 7.08
CA GLN A 94 -5.77 14.89 8.33
C GLN A 94 -7.09 15.52 8.68
N LEU A 95 -7.53 15.33 9.92
CA LEU A 95 -8.68 15.98 10.53
C LEU A 95 -8.20 16.84 11.69
N GLY A 96 -8.47 18.12 11.65
CA GLY A 96 -8.16 19.08 12.70
C GLY A 96 -9.40 19.73 13.27
N TYR A 97 -9.30 20.18 14.50
CA TYR A 97 -10.28 21.02 15.14
C TYR A 97 -9.61 22.19 15.86
N THR A 98 -9.98 23.41 15.48
CA THR A 98 -9.54 24.64 16.14
C THR A 98 -10.58 25.05 17.17
N LEU A 99 -10.16 25.14 18.43
CA LEU A 99 -11.02 25.57 19.51
C LEU A 99 -11.49 27.02 19.31
N PRO A 100 -12.74 27.35 19.72
CA PRO A 100 -13.23 28.70 19.68
C PRO A 100 -12.38 29.63 20.54
N GLU A 101 -12.03 30.79 20.03
CA GLU A 101 -11.16 31.77 20.66
C GLU A 101 -11.66 32.21 22.05
N ARG A 102 -12.99 32.27 22.26
CA ARG A 102 -13.61 32.58 23.56
C ARG A 102 -13.17 31.63 24.68
N LEU A 103 -12.75 30.40 24.36
CA LEU A 103 -12.25 29.42 25.32
C LEU A 103 -10.77 29.58 25.57
N THR A 104 -10.00 29.82 24.53
CA THR A 104 -8.53 29.87 24.57
C THR A 104 -8.00 31.20 25.14
N ARG A 105 -8.69 32.31 24.93
CA ARG A 105 -8.34 33.63 25.53
C ARG A 105 -8.27 33.62 27.06
N LYS A 106 -9.03 32.76 27.70
CA LYS A 106 -9.01 32.64 29.19
C LYS A 106 -7.65 32.16 29.72
N ILE A 107 -6.86 31.53 28.89
CA ILE A 107 -5.54 30.94 29.22
C ILE A 107 -4.42 31.54 28.39
N TRP A 108 -4.62 32.78 27.87
CA TRP A 108 -3.62 33.53 27.08
C TRP A 108 -3.16 32.82 25.79
N ILE A 109 -3.98 31.93 25.25
CA ILE A 109 -3.73 31.25 23.98
C ILE A 109 -4.59 31.90 22.89
N GLN A 110 -3.96 32.37 21.81
CA GLN A 110 -4.67 32.95 20.67
C GLN A 110 -5.35 31.87 19.84
N LYS A 111 -4.65 30.76 19.59
CA LYS A 111 -5.19 29.67 18.79
C LYS A 111 -4.72 28.31 19.33
N LEU A 112 -5.64 27.39 19.50
CA LEU A 112 -5.37 26.00 19.85
C LEU A 112 -6.05 25.09 18.84
N ARG A 113 -5.24 24.32 18.09
CA ARG A 113 -5.73 23.34 17.14
C ARG A 113 -5.23 21.96 17.52
N LEU A 114 -6.16 21.00 17.63
CA LEU A 114 -5.88 19.58 17.78
C LEU A 114 -6.05 18.91 16.44
N TYR A 115 -5.20 17.96 16.12
CA TYR A 115 -5.36 17.22 14.86
C TYR A 115 -4.92 15.77 14.97
N VAL A 116 -5.50 14.95 14.12
CA VAL A 116 -5.07 13.58 13.84
C VAL A 116 -4.77 13.47 12.35
N SER A 117 -3.69 12.82 12.00
CA SER A 117 -3.37 12.50 10.62
C SER A 117 -2.93 11.06 10.46
N GLY A 118 -3.07 10.57 9.26
CA GLY A 118 -2.58 9.25 8.90
C GLY A 118 -2.01 9.25 7.49
N ASP A 119 -0.97 8.46 7.29
CA ASP A 119 -0.32 8.26 6.01
C ASP A 119 -0.48 6.83 5.54
N ASN A 120 -0.63 6.64 4.23
CA ASN A 120 -0.81 5.34 3.57
C ASN A 120 -1.93 4.49 4.18
N LEU A 121 -3.10 5.11 4.40
CA LEU A 121 -4.19 4.53 5.19
C LEU A 121 -4.92 3.40 4.47
N LEU A 122 -5.21 3.57 3.20
CA LEU A 122 -5.97 2.62 2.41
C LEU A 122 -5.34 2.48 1.02
N THR A 123 -5.23 1.24 0.55
CA THR A 123 -4.78 0.94 -0.81
C THR A 123 -5.76 -0.04 -1.43
N PHE A 124 -6.17 0.28 -2.65
CA PHE A 124 -6.96 -0.59 -3.52
C PHE A 124 -6.10 -0.95 -4.71
N ASP A 125 -5.79 -2.22 -4.88
CA ASP A 125 -4.90 -2.75 -5.92
C ASP A 125 -5.32 -4.17 -6.34
N HIS A 126 -4.62 -4.73 -7.31
CA HIS A 126 -4.82 -6.09 -7.82
C HIS A 126 -3.64 -7.02 -7.48
N MET A 127 -2.75 -6.58 -6.60
CA MET A 127 -1.58 -7.35 -6.21
C MET A 127 -1.92 -8.50 -5.26
N PRO A 128 -1.13 -9.56 -5.22
CA PRO A 128 -1.23 -10.57 -4.18
C PRO A 128 -1.12 -9.95 -2.79
N LYS A 129 -1.88 -10.48 -1.82
CA LYS A 129 -1.90 -9.96 -0.45
C LYS A 129 -0.50 -9.92 0.16
N GLY A 130 -0.13 -8.76 0.68
CA GLY A 130 1.16 -8.52 1.30
C GLY A 130 2.20 -7.87 0.39
N TRP A 131 1.90 -7.71 -0.90
CA TRP A 131 2.75 -7.00 -1.84
C TRP A 131 2.24 -5.58 -2.05
N ASP A 132 3.18 -4.63 -2.14
CA ASP A 132 2.83 -3.23 -2.32
C ASP A 132 3.01 -2.83 -3.79
N PRO A 133 1.97 -2.27 -4.44
CA PRO A 133 2.02 -1.90 -5.86
C PRO A 133 3.01 -0.77 -6.18
N GLU A 134 3.50 -0.04 -5.19
CA GLU A 134 4.53 0.98 -5.38
C GLU A 134 5.94 0.37 -5.45
N THR A 135 6.12 -0.80 -4.87
CA THR A 135 7.40 -1.55 -4.88
C THR A 135 7.44 -2.50 -6.08
N ARG A 136 7.59 -1.97 -7.27
CA ARG A 136 7.23 -2.59 -8.55
C ARG A 136 8.25 -3.55 -9.16
N SER A 137 9.25 -4.02 -8.47
CA SER A 137 10.27 -4.81 -9.17
C SER A 137 11.00 -5.79 -8.30
N GLY A 138 11.52 -6.80 -8.95
CA GLY A 138 12.51 -7.72 -8.41
C GLY A 138 11.89 -8.90 -7.68
N ASP A 139 12.57 -9.28 -6.65
CA ASP A 139 12.38 -10.49 -5.86
C ASP A 139 11.32 -10.37 -4.76
N ALA A 140 10.57 -9.26 -4.69
CA ALA A 140 9.59 -8.95 -3.65
C ALA A 140 10.18 -8.90 -2.22
N GLU A 141 11.49 -8.79 -2.07
CA GLU A 141 12.20 -8.68 -0.79
C GLU A 141 12.25 -7.24 -0.25
N ILE A 142 11.20 -6.45 -0.52
CA ILE A 142 11.13 -5.05 -0.13
C ILE A 142 10.20 -4.91 1.08
N TYR A 143 10.63 -4.11 2.04
CA TYR A 143 9.81 -3.81 3.20
C TYR A 143 8.52 -3.07 2.77
N PRO A 144 7.34 -3.54 3.15
CA PRO A 144 6.08 -2.89 2.75
C PRO A 144 5.98 -1.48 3.36
N ILE A 145 5.32 -0.58 2.62
CA ILE A 145 5.06 0.78 3.07
C ILE A 145 4.14 0.74 4.29
N ALA A 146 4.62 1.27 5.42
CA ALA A 146 3.87 1.32 6.66
C ALA A 146 2.79 2.39 6.64
N SER A 147 1.66 2.12 7.30
CA SER A 147 0.70 3.16 7.67
C SER A 147 1.17 3.84 8.95
N THR A 148 1.14 5.17 8.97
CA THR A 148 1.56 5.98 10.11
C THR A 148 0.37 6.79 10.62
N TYR A 149 0.21 6.86 11.94
CA TYR A 149 -0.81 7.67 12.59
C TYR A 149 -0.14 8.69 13.50
N THR A 150 -0.55 9.94 13.39
CA THR A 150 0.01 11.06 14.14
C THR A 150 -1.10 11.81 14.86
N PHE A 151 -0.87 12.13 16.12
CA PHE A 151 -1.68 13.03 16.91
C PHE A 151 -0.86 14.28 17.22
N GLY A 152 -1.44 15.46 17.02
CA GLY A 152 -0.72 16.69 17.24
C GLY A 152 -1.56 17.80 17.83
N VAL A 153 -0.84 18.73 18.46
CA VAL A 153 -1.38 19.94 19.04
C VAL A 153 -0.60 21.12 18.49
N GLN A 154 -1.29 22.12 17.98
CA GLN A 154 -0.70 23.37 17.51
C GLN A 154 -1.20 24.52 18.36
N ILE A 155 -0.28 25.23 18.99
CA ILE A 155 -0.58 26.34 19.90
C ILE A 155 0.05 27.62 19.33
N THR A 156 -0.72 28.72 19.34
CA THR A 156 -0.25 30.07 19.02
C THR A 156 -0.58 30.97 20.21
N PHE A 157 0.41 31.70 20.69
CA PHE A 157 0.32 32.64 21.80
C PHE A 157 0.16 34.07 21.31
#